data_58e2fafbe372f4051c7a8c58fc29e1d2
#
_entry.id   58e2fafbe372f4051c7a8c58fc29e1d2
#
_cell.length_a   1.000
_cell.length_b   1.000
_cell.length_c   1.000
_cell.angle_alpha   90.00
_cell.angle_beta   90.00
_cell.angle_gamma   90.00
#
_symmetry.space_group_name_H-M   'P 1'
#
loop_
_entity.id
_entity.type
_entity.pdbx_description
1 polymer ?
#
loop_
_entity_poly.entity_id
_entity_poly.type
_entity_poly.pdbx_seq_one_letter_code
_entity_poly.pdbx_strand_id
1 'polypeptide(L)'
;MKRLLFASLLLVQSATAAEPNYAIQPVPRDQGWLKRHQSFNEISQKGEAPLVFLGDSITQGWSGKGKATWEKYYAPRKAANFGIGGDRTEHVLWRLQNGNFDGLSPKLIVLMIGTNNTGHVGREQKELQGAKYQCSAGQTAEGVKLILEALKKKCPKSKILLLGIFPRGEKPADAMRQQNEATNALIAKFADGQTVQFLDIGQTFLQPDGTLTREIMPDLLHLSEAGYEKWAAALEPKVKELLGE
;
A
#
# COMPACT_ATOMS: atom_id res chain seq x y z
N MET A 1 51.56 -49.52 22.58
CA MET A 1 50.16 -49.31 22.31
C MET A 1 49.89 -47.81 22.41
N LYS A 2 49.79 -47.09 21.28
CA LYS A 2 49.48 -45.65 21.23
C LYS A 2 47.96 -45.47 21.05
N ARG A 3 47.28 -44.85 22.03
CA ARG A 3 45.86 -44.48 21.93
C ARG A 3 45.72 -43.16 21.19
N LEU A 4 45.10 -43.22 20.04
CA LEU A 4 44.64 -42.00 19.32
C LEU A 4 43.34 -41.50 19.97
N LEU A 5 43.36 -40.31 20.52
CA LEU A 5 42.15 -39.56 20.91
C LEU A 5 41.60 -38.86 19.68
N PHE A 6 40.42 -39.24 19.22
CA PHE A 6 39.63 -38.48 18.25
C PHE A 6 38.86 -37.39 18.99
N ALA A 7 39.22 -36.13 18.76
CA ALA A 7 38.44 -34.99 19.21
C ALA A 7 37.35 -34.72 18.18
N SER A 8 36.09 -35.00 18.52
CA SER A 8 34.93 -34.65 17.71
C SER A 8 34.63 -33.17 17.88
N LEU A 9 34.86 -32.39 16.81
CA LEU A 9 34.50 -30.99 16.75
C LEU A 9 33.01 -30.88 16.46
N LEU A 10 32.21 -30.58 17.47
CA LEU A 10 30.79 -30.23 17.30
C LEU A 10 30.69 -28.81 16.69
N LEU A 11 30.33 -28.74 15.40
CA LEU A 11 29.90 -27.47 14.77
C LEU A 11 28.53 -27.10 15.34
N VAL A 12 28.50 -26.14 16.24
CA VAL A 12 27.25 -25.47 16.64
C VAL A 12 26.86 -24.53 15.51
N GLN A 13 25.95 -24.95 14.65
CA GLN A 13 25.27 -24.03 13.73
C GLN A 13 24.36 -23.12 14.57
N SER A 14 24.77 -21.88 14.75
CA SER A 14 23.88 -20.83 15.26
C SER A 14 22.80 -20.57 14.20
N ALA A 15 21.59 -21.05 14.46
CA ALA A 15 20.42 -20.64 13.68
C ALA A 15 20.24 -19.14 13.93
N THR A 16 20.55 -18.33 12.93
CA THR A 16 20.15 -16.90 12.94
C THR A 16 18.63 -16.86 12.93
N ALA A 17 18.04 -16.31 13.98
CA ALA A 17 16.59 -16.07 14.00
C ALA A 17 16.21 -15.27 12.75
N ALA A 18 15.18 -15.72 12.04
CA ALA A 18 14.69 -15.00 10.87
C ALA A 18 14.28 -13.57 11.28
N GLU A 19 14.69 -12.59 10.50
CA GLU A 19 14.28 -11.18 10.72
C GLU A 19 12.76 -11.08 10.78
N PRO A 20 12.20 -10.33 11.77
CA PRO A 20 10.76 -10.23 11.93
C PRO A 20 10.12 -9.57 10.70
N ASN A 21 9.06 -10.16 10.17
CA ASN A 21 8.28 -9.55 9.11
C ASN A 21 7.21 -8.63 9.70
N TYR A 22 7.56 -7.38 9.92
CA TYR A 22 6.63 -6.37 10.44
C TYR A 22 5.46 -6.07 9.49
N ALA A 23 5.65 -6.20 8.16
CA ALA A 23 4.64 -5.88 7.17
C ALA A 23 3.34 -6.70 7.28
N ILE A 24 3.38 -7.82 8.01
CA ILE A 24 2.22 -8.72 8.24
C ILE A 24 1.77 -8.78 9.70
N GLN A 25 2.32 -7.95 10.58
CA GLN A 25 1.96 -7.91 12.01
C GLN A 25 1.01 -6.73 12.27
N PRO A 26 -0.32 -6.93 12.33
CA PRO A 26 -1.26 -5.84 12.49
C PRO A 26 -1.00 -5.03 13.74
N VAL A 27 -0.83 -3.72 13.59
CA VAL A 27 -0.56 -2.81 14.70
C VAL A 27 -1.26 -1.48 14.48
N PRO A 28 -1.90 -0.89 15.52
CA PRO A 28 -2.45 0.46 15.46
C PRO A 28 -1.34 1.50 15.63
N ARG A 29 -1.71 2.77 15.40
CA ARG A 29 -0.83 3.92 15.63
C ARG A 29 -1.39 4.81 16.73
N ASP A 30 -1.06 6.09 16.69
CA ASP A 30 -1.44 7.09 17.68
C ASP A 30 -2.95 7.43 17.69
N GLN A 31 -3.36 8.26 18.68
CA GLN A 31 -4.77 8.65 18.85
C GLN A 31 -5.35 9.42 17.66
N GLY A 32 -4.55 10.24 16.98
CA GLY A 32 -4.98 10.97 15.76
C GLY A 32 -5.31 10.01 14.64
N TRP A 33 -4.48 8.99 14.46
CA TRP A 33 -4.70 7.92 13.51
C TRP A 33 -5.95 7.08 13.87
N LEU A 34 -6.13 6.72 15.15
CA LEU A 34 -7.32 5.99 15.60
C LEU A 34 -8.61 6.78 15.36
N LYS A 35 -8.60 8.10 15.60
CA LYS A 35 -9.76 8.96 15.31
C LYS A 35 -10.12 8.96 13.81
N ARG A 36 -9.12 9.02 12.94
CA ARG A 36 -9.34 8.94 11.48
C ARG A 36 -9.82 7.56 11.07
N HIS A 37 -9.25 6.49 11.60
CA HIS A 37 -9.73 5.12 11.40
C HIS A 37 -11.20 4.99 11.79
N GLN A 38 -11.61 5.53 12.95
CA GLN A 38 -12.99 5.49 13.41
C GLN A 38 -13.96 6.19 12.45
N SER A 39 -13.56 7.33 11.85
CA SER A 39 -14.40 8.00 10.85
C SER A 39 -14.66 7.12 9.61
N PHE A 40 -13.74 6.24 9.26
CA PHE A 40 -13.95 5.26 8.18
C PHE A 40 -14.85 4.10 8.60
N ASN A 41 -14.84 3.71 9.87
CA ASN A 41 -15.80 2.74 10.41
C ASN A 41 -17.23 3.28 10.32
N GLU A 42 -17.43 4.57 10.61
CA GLU A 42 -18.73 5.23 10.45
C GLU A 42 -19.22 5.22 8.99
N ILE A 43 -18.30 5.47 8.03
CA ILE A 43 -18.62 5.35 6.59
C ILE A 43 -18.93 3.89 6.24
N SER A 44 -18.15 2.95 6.77
CA SER A 44 -18.36 1.52 6.53
C SER A 44 -19.73 1.06 7.00
N GLN A 45 -20.16 1.47 8.20
CA GLN A 45 -21.46 1.14 8.78
C GLN A 45 -22.65 1.70 7.99
N LYS A 46 -22.48 2.87 7.32
CA LYS A 46 -23.53 3.44 6.45
C LYS A 46 -23.73 2.64 5.17
N GLY A 47 -22.72 1.90 4.71
CA GLY A 47 -22.82 1.02 3.55
C GLY A 47 -22.95 1.69 2.18
N GLU A 48 -22.75 3.02 2.08
CA GLU A 48 -23.13 3.83 0.91
C GLU A 48 -21.97 4.21 -0.02
N ALA A 49 -20.82 3.55 0.04
CA ALA A 49 -19.67 3.85 -0.80
C ALA A 49 -19.44 2.76 -1.87
N PRO A 50 -19.98 2.93 -3.09
CA PRO A 50 -19.81 1.95 -4.17
C PRO A 50 -18.38 1.90 -4.74
N LEU A 51 -17.57 2.93 -4.50
CA LEU A 51 -16.16 3.03 -4.88
C LEU A 51 -15.35 3.45 -3.66
N VAL A 52 -14.30 2.70 -3.32
CA VAL A 52 -13.44 3.01 -2.18
C VAL A 52 -11.99 3.05 -2.62
N PHE A 53 -11.28 4.14 -2.27
CA PHE A 53 -9.83 4.24 -2.41
C PHE A 53 -9.19 3.93 -1.06
N LEU A 54 -8.41 2.87 -0.97
CA LEU A 54 -7.71 2.42 0.23
C LEU A 54 -6.21 2.59 0.05
N GLY A 55 -5.54 3.25 1.01
CA GLY A 55 -4.10 3.45 0.94
C GLY A 55 -3.54 4.35 2.02
N ASP A 56 -2.43 5.00 1.71
CA ASP A 56 -1.64 5.85 2.60
C ASP A 56 -1.83 7.36 2.35
N SER A 57 -0.76 8.17 2.56
CA SER A 57 -0.79 9.63 2.35
C SER A 57 -1.09 10.02 0.91
N ILE A 58 -0.66 9.24 -0.08
CA ILE A 58 -0.90 9.53 -1.49
C ILE A 58 -2.40 9.37 -1.78
N THR A 59 -3.03 8.34 -1.24
CA THR A 59 -4.50 8.18 -1.29
C THR A 59 -5.22 9.26 -0.46
N GLN A 60 -4.73 9.56 0.75
CA GLN A 60 -5.30 10.66 1.57
C GLN A 60 -5.30 11.99 0.82
N GLY A 61 -4.29 12.26 0.03
CA GLY A 61 -4.10 13.52 -0.70
C GLY A 61 -5.21 13.84 -1.72
N TRP A 62 -6.06 12.87 -2.07
CA TRP A 62 -7.32 13.15 -2.78
C TRP A 62 -8.25 14.12 -2.02
N SER A 63 -8.12 14.22 -0.70
CA SER A 63 -8.85 15.21 0.12
C SER A 63 -8.08 16.54 0.26
N GLY A 64 -6.89 16.65 -0.32
CA GLY A 64 -6.02 17.82 -0.31
C GLY A 64 -5.71 18.32 -1.71
N LYS A 65 -4.51 18.08 -2.20
CA LYS A 65 -4.06 18.51 -3.55
C LYS A 65 -4.90 17.89 -4.67
N GLY A 66 -5.43 16.68 -4.48
CA GLY A 66 -6.32 16.03 -5.43
C GLY A 66 -7.78 16.44 -5.36
N LYS A 67 -8.17 17.39 -4.47
CA LYS A 67 -9.58 17.66 -4.18
C LYS A 67 -10.41 18.06 -5.39
N ALA A 68 -9.93 18.98 -6.20
CA ALA A 68 -10.67 19.44 -7.40
C ALA A 68 -10.88 18.28 -8.40
N THR A 69 -9.84 17.47 -8.60
CA THR A 69 -9.90 16.28 -9.46
C THR A 69 -10.82 15.21 -8.88
N TRP A 70 -10.81 15.01 -7.55
CA TRP A 70 -11.74 14.11 -6.86
C TRP A 70 -13.19 14.51 -7.04
N GLU A 71 -13.50 15.80 -6.88
CA GLU A 71 -14.84 16.35 -7.06
C GLU A 71 -15.36 16.16 -8.49
N LYS A 72 -14.46 16.22 -9.48
CA LYS A 72 -14.80 16.00 -10.89
C LYS A 72 -15.08 14.52 -11.21
N TYR A 73 -14.25 13.60 -10.73
CA TYR A 73 -14.28 12.20 -11.18
C TYR A 73 -14.94 11.24 -10.21
N TYR A 74 -14.74 11.40 -8.89
CA TYR A 74 -15.06 10.36 -7.91
C TYR A 74 -16.19 10.74 -6.94
N ALA A 75 -16.35 12.02 -6.60
CA ALA A 75 -17.44 12.46 -5.75
C ALA A 75 -18.83 12.18 -6.36
N PRO A 76 -19.08 12.35 -7.67
CA PRO A 76 -20.35 12.00 -8.30
C PRO A 76 -20.71 10.50 -8.18
N ARG A 77 -19.69 9.66 -8.03
CA ARG A 77 -19.83 8.20 -7.82
C ARG A 77 -19.96 7.82 -6.34
N LYS A 78 -20.14 8.79 -5.43
CA LYS A 78 -20.16 8.58 -3.98
C LYS A 78 -18.92 7.79 -3.50
N ALA A 79 -17.76 8.08 -4.08
CA ALA A 79 -16.51 7.41 -3.69
C ALA A 79 -16.10 7.82 -2.27
N ALA A 80 -15.51 6.87 -1.53
CA ALA A 80 -14.92 7.12 -0.22
C ALA A 80 -13.39 7.02 -0.26
N ASN A 81 -12.72 7.98 0.40
CA ASN A 81 -11.28 8.03 0.53
C ASN A 81 -10.85 7.47 1.90
N PHE A 82 -10.31 6.25 1.90
CA PHE A 82 -9.80 5.56 3.09
C PHE A 82 -8.27 5.64 3.19
N GLY A 83 -7.67 6.73 2.74
CA GLY A 83 -6.24 7.00 2.89
C GLY A 83 -5.89 7.55 4.27
N ILE A 84 -4.81 7.03 4.89
CA ILE A 84 -4.19 7.60 6.09
C ILE A 84 -2.69 7.75 5.87
N GLY A 85 -2.19 8.97 6.06
CA GLY A 85 -0.77 9.29 5.89
C GLY A 85 0.14 8.42 6.75
N GLY A 86 1.22 7.93 6.14
CA GLY A 86 2.20 7.08 6.81
C GLY A 86 1.78 5.62 7.01
N ASP A 87 0.58 5.20 6.53
CA ASP A 87 0.18 3.81 6.62
C ASP A 87 1.12 2.90 5.84
N ARG A 88 1.46 1.80 6.46
CA ARG A 88 2.12 0.63 5.91
C ARG A 88 1.13 -0.52 5.82
N THR A 89 1.53 -1.64 5.26
CA THR A 89 0.65 -2.81 5.08
C THR A 89 0.08 -3.32 6.41
N GLU A 90 0.86 -3.39 7.46
CA GLU A 90 0.43 -3.83 8.80
C GLU A 90 -0.64 -2.90 9.43
N HIS A 91 -0.59 -1.59 9.15
CA HIS A 91 -1.62 -0.66 9.63
C HIS A 91 -2.94 -0.89 8.89
N VAL A 92 -2.89 -1.09 7.57
CA VAL A 92 -4.08 -1.44 6.78
C VAL A 92 -4.67 -2.77 7.24
N LEU A 93 -3.85 -3.78 7.51
CA LEU A 93 -4.29 -5.06 8.07
C LEU A 93 -5.02 -4.87 9.39
N TRP A 94 -4.44 -4.06 10.32
CA TRP A 94 -5.09 -3.75 11.58
C TRP A 94 -6.45 -3.05 11.37
N ARG A 95 -6.51 -2.07 10.48
CA ARG A 95 -7.75 -1.36 10.16
C ARG A 95 -8.84 -2.29 9.65
N LEU A 96 -8.49 -3.23 8.77
CA LEU A 96 -9.42 -4.24 8.26
C LEU A 96 -9.91 -5.19 9.36
N GLN A 97 -9.08 -5.50 10.34
CA GLN A 97 -9.47 -6.33 11.49
C GLN A 97 -10.33 -5.57 12.51
N ASN A 98 -10.33 -4.23 12.47
CA ASN A 98 -10.95 -3.37 13.48
C ASN A 98 -12.07 -2.48 12.91
N GLY A 99 -12.84 -2.97 11.94
CA GLY A 99 -14.09 -2.34 11.51
C GLY A 99 -14.08 -1.70 10.13
N ASN A 100 -12.91 -1.36 9.55
CA ASN A 100 -12.92 -0.87 8.18
C ASN A 100 -13.51 -1.92 7.24
N PHE A 101 -14.39 -1.48 6.35
CA PHE A 101 -15.18 -2.29 5.42
C PHE A 101 -16.28 -3.18 6.08
N ASP A 102 -16.49 -3.14 7.40
CA ASP A 102 -17.60 -3.85 8.03
C ASP A 102 -18.94 -3.15 7.65
N GLY A 103 -19.80 -3.87 6.96
CA GLY A 103 -21.06 -3.34 6.41
C GLY A 103 -20.95 -2.70 5.03
N LEU A 104 -19.74 -2.49 4.48
CA LEU A 104 -19.55 -2.05 3.10
C LEU A 104 -19.63 -3.21 2.10
N SER A 105 -20.21 -2.90 0.93
CA SER A 105 -20.19 -3.80 -0.23
C SER A 105 -19.90 -2.97 -1.50
N PRO A 106 -18.70 -2.38 -1.61
CA PRO A 106 -18.36 -1.55 -2.77
C PRO A 106 -18.34 -2.39 -4.05
N LYS A 107 -18.69 -1.78 -5.18
CA LYS A 107 -18.49 -2.40 -6.49
C LYS A 107 -17.01 -2.52 -6.81
N LEU A 108 -16.25 -1.47 -6.46
CA LEU A 108 -14.80 -1.37 -6.76
C LEU A 108 -14.02 -0.83 -5.56
N ILE A 109 -12.90 -1.50 -5.26
CA ILE A 109 -11.88 -1.04 -4.31
C ILE A 109 -10.61 -0.75 -5.11
N VAL A 110 -10.11 0.48 -5.04
CA VAL A 110 -8.80 0.87 -5.58
C VAL A 110 -7.81 0.83 -4.42
N LEU A 111 -6.84 -0.07 -4.48
CA LEU A 111 -5.85 -0.28 -3.42
C LEU A 111 -4.47 0.16 -3.90
N MET A 112 -3.82 1.06 -3.15
CA MET A 112 -2.41 1.39 -3.31
C MET A 112 -1.75 1.56 -1.95
N ILE A 113 -0.78 0.69 -1.61
CA ILE A 113 -0.07 0.66 -0.33
C ILE A 113 1.33 0.06 -0.49
N GLY A 114 2.29 0.50 0.32
CA GLY A 114 3.62 -0.10 0.38
C GLY A 114 4.78 0.90 0.33
N THR A 115 4.57 2.13 -0.17
CA THR A 115 5.66 3.12 -0.23
C THR A 115 6.25 3.45 1.14
N ASN A 116 5.46 3.38 2.23
CA ASN A 116 5.94 3.60 3.59
C ASN A 116 6.65 2.38 4.17
N ASN A 117 6.33 1.16 3.75
CA ASN A 117 7.13 -0.01 4.09
C ASN A 117 8.58 0.18 3.61
N THR A 118 8.77 0.69 2.40
CA THR A 118 10.08 1.09 1.87
C THR A 118 10.67 2.29 2.62
N GLY A 119 9.90 3.38 2.76
CA GLY A 119 10.39 4.67 3.26
C GLY A 119 10.70 4.71 4.76
N HIS A 120 10.23 3.75 5.53
CA HIS A 120 10.47 3.66 6.98
C HIS A 120 11.60 2.69 7.35
N VAL A 121 12.18 1.98 6.40
CA VAL A 121 13.34 1.10 6.67
C VAL A 121 14.44 1.86 7.41
N GLY A 122 14.95 1.26 8.48
CA GLY A 122 15.99 1.83 9.36
C GLY A 122 15.51 2.88 10.37
N ARG A 123 14.23 3.30 10.32
CA ARG A 123 13.67 4.27 11.27
C ARG A 123 13.06 3.57 12.49
N GLU A 124 13.27 4.13 13.67
CA GLU A 124 12.60 3.69 14.87
C GLU A 124 11.09 3.94 14.78
N GLN A 125 10.29 2.96 15.19
CA GLN A 125 8.84 3.04 15.16
C GLN A 125 8.29 2.87 16.59
N LYS A 126 7.51 3.86 17.04
CA LYS A 126 6.93 3.86 18.40
C LYS A 126 5.98 2.68 18.61
N GLU A 127 5.17 2.36 17.60
CA GLU A 127 4.23 1.24 17.60
C GLU A 127 4.93 -0.13 17.63
N LEU A 128 6.23 -0.18 17.35
CA LEU A 128 7.08 -1.35 17.48
C LEU A 128 8.02 -1.26 18.70
N GLN A 129 7.61 -0.52 19.73
CA GLN A 129 8.40 -0.33 20.97
C GLN A 129 9.80 0.26 20.72
N GLY A 130 9.94 1.11 19.69
CA GLY A 130 11.20 1.74 19.31
C GLY A 130 12.11 0.88 18.44
N ALA A 131 11.68 -0.30 18.01
CA ALA A 131 12.48 -1.11 17.09
C ALA A 131 12.66 -0.39 15.74
N LYS A 132 13.82 -0.59 15.12
CA LYS A 132 14.08 -0.13 13.76
C LYS A 132 13.29 -0.97 12.77
N TYR A 133 12.47 -0.30 11.99
CA TYR A 133 11.66 -0.97 10.97
C TYR A 133 12.55 -1.59 9.88
N GLN A 134 12.32 -2.85 9.59
CA GLN A 134 12.96 -3.57 8.50
C GLN A 134 11.88 -4.16 7.60
N CYS A 135 12.05 -3.97 6.29
CA CYS A 135 11.08 -4.49 5.33
C CYS A 135 11.70 -4.61 3.94
N SER A 136 11.70 -5.80 3.41
CA SER A 136 12.09 -6.05 2.03
C SER A 136 10.90 -5.91 1.06
N ALA A 137 11.18 -5.88 -0.24
CA ALA A 137 10.13 -5.93 -1.27
C ALA A 137 9.23 -7.17 -1.13
N GLY A 138 9.80 -8.33 -0.81
CA GLY A 138 9.05 -9.57 -0.58
C GLY A 138 8.13 -9.49 0.62
N GLN A 139 8.60 -8.90 1.73
CA GLN A 139 7.79 -8.71 2.93
C GLN A 139 6.64 -7.72 2.70
N THR A 140 6.90 -6.62 1.98
CA THR A 140 5.84 -5.68 1.57
C THR A 140 4.79 -6.39 0.71
N ALA A 141 5.23 -7.19 -0.27
CA ALA A 141 4.32 -7.95 -1.13
C ALA A 141 3.47 -8.95 -0.33
N GLU A 142 4.04 -9.62 0.67
CA GLU A 142 3.29 -10.51 1.56
C GLU A 142 2.21 -9.75 2.34
N GLY A 143 2.52 -8.55 2.86
CA GLY A 143 1.53 -7.68 3.49
C GLY A 143 0.39 -7.28 2.54
N VAL A 144 0.71 -6.93 1.28
CA VAL A 144 -0.31 -6.64 0.25
C VAL A 144 -1.18 -7.87 -0.03
N LYS A 145 -0.59 -9.06 -0.10
CA LYS A 145 -1.33 -10.32 -0.29
C LYS A 145 -2.36 -10.53 0.81
N LEU A 146 -1.98 -10.39 2.07
CA LEU A 146 -2.90 -10.54 3.21
C LEU A 146 -4.01 -9.47 3.19
N ILE A 147 -3.72 -8.24 2.76
CA ILE A 147 -4.74 -7.20 2.58
C ILE A 147 -5.75 -7.62 1.52
N LEU A 148 -5.30 -8.15 0.38
CA LEU A 148 -6.18 -8.64 -0.68
C LEU A 148 -7.06 -9.80 -0.19
N GLU A 149 -6.50 -10.74 0.56
CA GLU A 149 -7.26 -11.85 1.17
C GLU A 149 -8.33 -11.34 2.15
N ALA A 150 -7.97 -10.38 3.01
CA ALA A 150 -8.90 -9.75 3.94
C ALA A 150 -10.04 -9.01 3.22
N LEU A 151 -9.73 -8.25 2.16
CA LEU A 151 -10.72 -7.55 1.35
C LEU A 151 -11.66 -8.52 0.60
N LYS A 152 -11.12 -9.58 0.00
CA LYS A 152 -11.93 -10.64 -0.65
C LYS A 152 -12.90 -11.29 0.34
N LYS A 153 -12.47 -11.51 1.59
CA LYS A 153 -13.31 -12.08 2.64
C LYS A 153 -14.39 -11.11 3.10
N LYS A 154 -14.08 -9.83 3.28
CA LYS A 154 -15.04 -8.81 3.73
C LYS A 154 -16.01 -8.38 2.64
N CYS A 155 -15.53 -8.27 1.41
CA CYS A 155 -16.27 -7.74 0.27
C CYS A 155 -16.23 -8.73 -0.90
N PRO A 156 -16.85 -9.92 -0.78
CA PRO A 156 -16.69 -11.02 -1.76
C PRO A 156 -17.25 -10.72 -3.16
N LYS A 157 -18.08 -9.69 -3.28
CA LYS A 157 -18.65 -9.27 -4.58
C LYS A 157 -17.90 -8.11 -5.22
N SER A 158 -16.93 -7.52 -4.51
CA SER A 158 -16.16 -6.37 -5.00
C SER A 158 -15.10 -6.77 -6.01
N LYS A 159 -14.89 -5.92 -7.02
CA LYS A 159 -13.65 -5.92 -7.79
C LYS A 159 -12.59 -5.16 -7.01
N ILE A 160 -11.33 -5.58 -7.13
CA ILE A 160 -10.20 -4.90 -6.51
C ILE A 160 -9.22 -4.51 -7.62
N LEU A 161 -9.00 -3.21 -7.78
CA LEU A 161 -7.96 -2.67 -8.64
C LEU A 161 -6.73 -2.38 -7.78
N LEU A 162 -5.77 -3.29 -7.82
CA LEU A 162 -4.47 -3.13 -7.17
C LEU A 162 -3.59 -2.26 -8.05
N LEU A 163 -3.17 -1.11 -7.55
CA LEU A 163 -2.24 -0.25 -8.25
C LEU A 163 -0.80 -0.61 -7.89
N GLY A 164 0.09 -0.46 -8.86
CA GLY A 164 1.51 -0.39 -8.60
C GLY A 164 1.82 0.79 -7.67
N ILE A 165 2.75 0.60 -6.74
CA ILE A 165 3.27 1.66 -5.87
C ILE A 165 3.95 2.69 -6.77
N PHE A 166 3.58 3.95 -6.65
CA PHE A 166 4.12 5.01 -7.49
C PHE A 166 5.63 5.21 -7.30
N PRO A 167 6.33 5.69 -8.34
CA PRO A 167 7.75 6.00 -8.24
C PRO A 167 7.99 7.05 -7.14
N ARG A 168 9.14 6.95 -6.48
CA ARG A 168 9.63 7.91 -5.50
C ARG A 168 11.13 8.12 -5.70
N GLY A 169 11.65 9.26 -5.22
CA GLY A 169 13.02 9.66 -5.54
C GLY A 169 13.13 10.23 -6.95
N GLU A 170 14.19 10.96 -7.22
CA GLU A 170 14.36 11.68 -8.49
C GLU A 170 14.73 10.74 -9.64
N LYS A 171 15.65 9.81 -9.38
CA LYS A 171 16.30 9.00 -10.43
C LYS A 171 15.88 7.53 -10.38
N PRO A 172 15.91 6.82 -11.51
CA PRO A 172 15.65 5.38 -11.54
C PRO A 172 16.56 4.58 -10.60
N ALA A 173 17.80 5.05 -10.36
CA ALA A 173 18.76 4.39 -9.50
C ALA A 173 18.52 4.60 -7.98
N ASP A 174 17.54 5.40 -7.59
CA ASP A 174 17.23 5.61 -6.18
C ASP A 174 16.78 4.31 -5.52
N ALA A 175 17.45 3.91 -4.44
CA ALA A 175 17.24 2.61 -3.79
C ALA A 175 15.78 2.38 -3.38
N MET A 176 15.09 3.42 -2.89
CA MET A 176 13.68 3.32 -2.52
C MET A 176 12.76 3.16 -3.74
N ARG A 177 13.12 3.74 -4.90
CA ARG A 177 12.41 3.50 -6.16
C ARG A 177 12.57 2.06 -6.58
N GLN A 178 13.80 1.56 -6.62
CA GLN A 178 14.09 0.17 -7.00
C GLN A 178 13.37 -0.83 -6.09
N GLN A 179 13.29 -0.55 -4.78
CA GLN A 179 12.53 -1.40 -3.87
C GLN A 179 11.03 -1.38 -4.17
N ASN A 180 10.43 -0.22 -4.50
CA ASN A 180 9.02 -0.13 -4.91
C ASN A 180 8.78 -0.89 -6.23
N GLU A 181 9.66 -0.75 -7.21
CA GLU A 181 9.59 -1.47 -8.49
C GLU A 181 9.68 -2.98 -8.28
N ALA A 182 10.62 -3.43 -7.43
CA ALA A 182 10.72 -4.85 -7.05
C ALA A 182 9.45 -5.35 -6.36
N THR A 183 8.84 -4.52 -5.51
CA THR A 183 7.54 -4.84 -4.89
C THR A 183 6.44 -4.93 -5.95
N ASN A 184 6.37 -3.98 -6.90
CA ASN A 184 5.39 -3.97 -7.99
C ASN A 184 5.48 -5.25 -8.84
N ALA A 185 6.69 -5.70 -9.17
CA ALA A 185 6.90 -6.94 -9.91
C ALA A 185 6.36 -8.19 -9.16
N LEU A 186 6.35 -8.16 -7.84
CA LEU A 186 5.80 -9.24 -7.02
C LEU A 186 4.28 -9.16 -6.91
N ILE A 187 3.74 -7.97 -6.59
CA ILE A 187 2.29 -7.79 -6.37
C ILE A 187 1.47 -7.89 -7.67
N ALA A 188 2.08 -7.59 -8.82
CA ALA A 188 1.44 -7.80 -10.13
C ALA A 188 0.99 -9.26 -10.33
N LYS A 189 1.68 -10.23 -9.73
CA LYS A 189 1.37 -11.65 -9.80
C LYS A 189 0.11 -12.04 -8.99
N PHE A 190 -0.43 -11.15 -8.18
CA PHE A 190 -1.65 -11.40 -7.41
C PHE A 190 -2.93 -11.10 -8.20
N ALA A 191 -2.78 -10.51 -9.40
CA ALA A 191 -3.91 -10.34 -10.31
C ALA A 191 -4.39 -11.72 -10.80
N ASP A 192 -5.70 -11.97 -10.63
CA ASP A 192 -6.38 -13.19 -11.10
C ASP A 192 -7.25 -12.92 -12.34
N GLY A 193 -7.28 -11.67 -12.83
CA GLY A 193 -8.06 -11.24 -13.98
C GLY A 193 -9.58 -11.17 -13.76
N GLN A 194 -10.06 -11.64 -12.61
CA GLN A 194 -11.49 -11.69 -12.27
C GLN A 194 -11.83 -10.76 -11.09
N THR A 195 -11.33 -11.10 -9.91
CA THR A 195 -11.57 -10.34 -8.68
C THR A 195 -10.52 -9.27 -8.48
N VAL A 196 -9.25 -9.60 -8.69
CA VAL A 196 -8.13 -8.68 -8.58
C VAL A 196 -7.55 -8.39 -9.96
N GLN A 197 -7.50 -7.11 -10.32
CA GLN A 197 -6.76 -6.62 -11.48
C GLN A 197 -5.61 -5.75 -11.01
N PHE A 198 -4.49 -5.83 -11.71
CA PHE A 198 -3.31 -4.99 -11.44
C PHE A 198 -3.16 -3.94 -12.52
N LEU A 199 -2.85 -2.71 -12.11
CA LEU A 199 -2.56 -1.60 -13.02
C LEU A 199 -1.38 -0.81 -12.48
N ASP A 200 -0.30 -0.74 -13.25
CA ASP A 200 0.83 0.15 -12.97
C ASP A 200 0.75 1.38 -13.88
N ILE A 201 0.51 2.53 -13.28
CA ILE A 201 0.49 3.83 -13.95
C ILE A 201 1.73 4.67 -13.64
N GLY A 202 2.74 4.09 -13.02
CA GLY A 202 3.94 4.80 -12.55
C GLY A 202 4.65 5.60 -13.63
N GLN A 203 4.70 5.09 -14.85
CA GLN A 203 5.30 5.78 -16.00
C GLN A 203 4.63 7.11 -16.35
N THR A 204 3.35 7.28 -16.01
CA THR A 204 2.59 8.54 -16.24
C THR A 204 3.19 9.74 -15.52
N PHE A 205 3.93 9.49 -14.44
CA PHE A 205 4.55 10.52 -13.61
C PHE A 205 6.00 10.85 -13.99
N LEU A 206 6.61 10.04 -14.84
CA LEU A 206 8.03 10.13 -15.18
C LEU A 206 8.27 10.84 -16.50
N GLN A 207 9.44 11.43 -16.63
CA GLN A 207 9.98 11.90 -17.90
C GLN A 207 10.46 10.69 -18.75
N PRO A 208 10.72 10.88 -20.05
CA PRO A 208 11.19 9.78 -20.92
C PRO A 208 12.49 9.11 -20.46
N ASP A 209 13.34 9.84 -19.74
CA ASP A 209 14.60 9.32 -19.15
C ASP A 209 14.39 8.62 -17.78
N GLY A 210 13.13 8.51 -17.32
CA GLY A 210 12.76 7.93 -16.04
C GLY A 210 12.90 8.89 -14.86
N THR A 211 13.24 10.17 -15.07
CA THR A 211 13.33 11.17 -13.99
C THR A 211 11.95 11.55 -13.47
N LEU A 212 11.80 11.64 -12.16
CA LEU A 212 10.64 12.20 -11.48
C LEU A 212 10.89 13.67 -11.16
N THR A 213 9.98 14.55 -11.61
CA THR A 213 10.13 16.00 -11.40
C THR A 213 9.35 16.50 -10.18
N ARG A 214 9.85 17.59 -9.57
CA ARG A 214 9.17 18.29 -8.47
C ARG A 214 7.88 19.01 -8.90
N GLU A 215 7.67 19.20 -10.17
CA GLU A 215 6.38 19.69 -10.71
C GLU A 215 5.28 18.67 -10.48
N ILE A 216 5.57 17.39 -10.67
CA ILE A 216 4.63 16.28 -10.49
C ILE A 216 4.56 15.82 -9.04
N MET A 217 5.72 15.68 -8.37
CA MET A 217 5.83 15.33 -6.95
C MET A 217 6.80 16.27 -6.25
N PRO A 218 6.34 17.34 -5.59
CA PRO A 218 7.18 18.42 -5.03
C PRO A 218 8.27 17.94 -4.06
N ASP A 219 7.99 16.90 -3.31
CA ASP A 219 8.92 16.23 -2.39
C ASP A 219 9.44 14.88 -2.93
N LEU A 220 9.23 14.61 -4.22
CA LEU A 220 9.59 13.37 -4.92
C LEU A 220 8.88 12.13 -4.35
N LEU A 221 7.70 12.31 -3.75
CA LEU A 221 6.85 11.27 -3.17
C LEU A 221 5.35 11.57 -3.32
N HIS A 222 4.91 12.77 -2.88
CA HIS A 222 3.50 13.15 -2.87
C HIS A 222 3.15 13.99 -4.09
N LEU A 223 1.99 13.68 -4.69
CA LEU A 223 1.53 14.32 -5.91
C LEU A 223 1.16 15.79 -5.69
N SER A 224 1.50 16.63 -6.68
CA SER A 224 0.91 17.96 -6.89
C SER A 224 -0.52 17.84 -7.44
N GLU A 225 -1.20 18.96 -7.61
CA GLU A 225 -2.51 19.01 -8.30
C GLU A 225 -2.43 18.38 -9.70
N ALA A 226 -1.43 18.79 -10.50
CA ALA A 226 -1.17 18.20 -11.82
C ALA A 226 -0.87 16.68 -11.75
N GLY A 227 -0.18 16.22 -10.69
CA GLY A 227 0.04 14.81 -10.45
C GLY A 227 -1.27 14.04 -10.22
N TYR A 228 -2.22 14.61 -9.46
CA TYR A 228 -3.55 14.00 -9.27
C TYR A 228 -4.38 13.99 -10.54
N GLU A 229 -4.30 15.02 -11.40
CA GLU A 229 -4.96 15.03 -12.71
C GLU A 229 -4.42 13.90 -13.60
N LYS A 230 -3.09 13.73 -13.64
CA LYS A 230 -2.46 12.60 -14.36
C LYS A 230 -2.90 11.25 -13.81
N TRP A 231 -2.96 11.11 -12.48
CA TRP A 231 -3.46 9.87 -11.86
C TRP A 231 -4.90 9.57 -12.30
N ALA A 232 -5.81 10.56 -12.18
CA ALA A 232 -7.19 10.36 -12.60
C ALA A 232 -7.28 9.99 -14.08
N ALA A 233 -6.60 10.71 -14.96
CA ALA A 233 -6.63 10.45 -16.39
C ALA A 233 -6.16 9.03 -16.76
N ALA A 234 -5.10 8.54 -16.10
CA ALA A 234 -4.57 7.20 -16.33
C ALA A 234 -5.44 6.09 -15.72
N LEU A 235 -6.12 6.39 -14.60
CA LEU A 235 -6.94 5.42 -13.87
C LEU A 235 -8.36 5.28 -14.42
N GLU A 236 -8.93 6.37 -14.91
CA GLU A 236 -10.35 6.51 -15.24
C GLU A 236 -10.88 5.48 -16.24
N PRO A 237 -10.15 5.11 -17.33
CA PRO A 237 -10.63 4.08 -18.25
C PRO A 237 -10.87 2.73 -17.54
N LYS A 238 -9.99 2.36 -16.61
CA LYS A 238 -10.10 1.11 -15.86
C LYS A 238 -11.18 1.18 -14.79
N VAL A 239 -11.37 2.33 -14.14
CA VAL A 239 -12.46 2.53 -13.17
C VAL A 239 -13.81 2.38 -13.85
N LYS A 240 -14.01 3.02 -15.02
CA LYS A 240 -15.24 2.88 -15.82
C LYS A 240 -15.51 1.44 -16.21
N GLU A 241 -14.51 0.76 -16.76
CA GLU A 241 -14.62 -0.65 -17.14
C GLU A 241 -15.10 -1.51 -15.96
N LEU A 242 -14.48 -1.34 -14.79
CA LEU A 242 -14.76 -2.17 -13.61
C LEU A 242 -16.08 -1.82 -12.92
N LEU A 243 -16.57 -0.59 -13.07
CA LEU A 243 -17.89 -0.15 -12.59
C LEU A 243 -19.01 -0.46 -13.58
N GLY A 244 -18.68 -0.72 -14.85
CA GLY A 244 -19.66 -0.97 -15.93
C GLY A 244 -20.28 0.35 -16.44
N GLU A 245 -19.50 1.43 -16.54
CA GLU A 245 -19.88 2.76 -17.02
C GLU A 245 -19.46 3.01 -18.47
#